data_137b25dd973952d67999721d523b6790
#
_entry.id   137b25dd973952d67999721d523b6790
#
_cell.length_a   1.000
_cell.length_b   1.000
_cell.length_c   1.000
_cell.angle_alpha   90.00
_cell.angle_beta   90.00
_cell.angle_gamma   90.00
#
_symmetry.space_group_name_H-M   'P 1'
#
loop_
_entity.id
_entity.type
_entity.pdbx_description
1 polymer ?
#
loop_
_entity_poly.entity_id
_entity_poly.type
_entity_poly.pdbx_seq_one_letter_code
_entity_poly.pdbx_strand_id
1 'polypeptide(L)'
;MNAFRCLGILAIGAGVLAGCGPKAVRDTDVAGLDTEAMSTGLDKRDLERMERENMNALQNAPVVQRWAQEDKPALAVIPFRNETSEHIDSALDALISDIETTLVNAGHVRVISMEQQPKLVEEIRRQYAGAFDPSQTAQWGKQVGAKYIVTGKVYNTDERQSGERRVQYFMFIQVIDVETGEILFQNKTSVTKAIM
;
A
#
# COMPACT_ATOMS: atom_id res chain seq x y z
N MET A 1 84.58 -5.88 -30.77
CA MET A 1 84.12 -6.02 -29.42
C MET A 1 82.73 -5.47 -29.40
N ASN A 2 81.71 -6.34 -29.44
CA ASN A 2 80.33 -6.04 -29.79
C ASN A 2 79.48 -5.91 -28.56
N ALA A 3 78.84 -4.77 -28.36
CA ALA A 3 77.83 -4.57 -27.31
C ALA A 3 76.42 -4.83 -27.88
N PHE A 4 75.78 -5.92 -27.43
CA PHE A 4 74.39 -6.21 -27.76
C PHE A 4 73.49 -5.43 -26.78
N ARG A 5 72.65 -4.57 -27.35
CA ARG A 5 71.55 -3.91 -26.61
C ARG A 5 70.29 -4.76 -26.75
N CYS A 6 69.86 -5.37 -25.69
CA CYS A 6 68.52 -5.96 -25.59
C CYS A 6 67.53 -4.88 -25.26
N LEU A 7 66.57 -4.62 -26.18
CA LEU A 7 65.43 -3.74 -26.00
C LEU A 7 64.24 -4.58 -25.49
N GLY A 8 63.94 -4.45 -24.19
CA GLY A 8 62.73 -5.10 -23.61
C GLY A 8 61.49 -4.31 -23.93
N ILE A 9 60.57 -4.88 -24.67
CA ILE A 9 59.23 -4.33 -24.92
C ILE A 9 58.33 -4.70 -23.74
N LEU A 10 57.94 -3.71 -22.95
CA LEU A 10 56.98 -3.85 -21.87
C LEU A 10 55.55 -3.75 -22.45
N ALA A 11 54.86 -4.88 -22.62
CA ALA A 11 53.45 -4.93 -23.03
C ALA A 11 52.57 -4.63 -21.83
N ILE A 12 51.99 -3.43 -21.81
CA ILE A 12 50.97 -3.05 -20.83
C ILE A 12 49.65 -3.66 -21.28
N GLY A 13 49.23 -4.78 -20.64
CA GLY A 13 47.92 -5.37 -20.83
C GLY A 13 46.86 -4.52 -20.14
N ALA A 14 46.08 -3.76 -20.93
CA ALA A 14 44.88 -3.10 -20.45
C ALA A 14 43.80 -4.16 -20.20
N GLY A 15 43.66 -4.61 -18.91
CA GLY A 15 42.55 -5.44 -18.45
C GLY A 15 41.28 -4.63 -18.48
N VAL A 16 40.38 -4.90 -19.41
CA VAL A 16 38.99 -4.40 -19.40
C VAL A 16 38.26 -5.12 -18.28
N LEU A 17 38.09 -4.46 -17.14
CA LEU A 17 37.18 -4.89 -16.06
C LEU A 17 35.75 -4.68 -16.60
N ALA A 18 35.17 -5.70 -17.25
CA ALA A 18 33.74 -5.77 -17.49
C ALA A 18 33.03 -5.87 -16.15
N GLY A 19 32.59 -4.74 -15.62
CA GLY A 19 31.77 -4.67 -14.39
C GLY A 19 30.41 -5.29 -14.66
N CYS A 20 30.22 -6.57 -14.33
CA CYS A 20 28.91 -7.19 -14.21
C CYS A 20 28.22 -6.65 -12.95
N GLY A 21 27.72 -5.41 -13.01
CA GLY A 21 26.82 -4.88 -11.99
C GLY A 21 25.40 -5.46 -12.14
N PRO A 22 24.60 -5.49 -11.08
CA PRO A 22 23.19 -5.90 -11.16
C PRO A 22 22.45 -5.01 -12.17
N LYS A 23 21.73 -5.64 -13.11
CA LYS A 23 20.97 -4.96 -14.16
C LYS A 23 19.50 -4.89 -13.74
N ALA A 24 18.90 -3.69 -13.74
CA ALA A 24 17.47 -3.55 -13.59
C ALA A 24 16.75 -4.12 -14.82
N VAL A 25 15.70 -4.89 -14.60
CA VAL A 25 14.86 -5.51 -15.63
C VAL A 25 13.41 -5.12 -15.42
N ARG A 26 12.58 -5.21 -16.45
CA ARG A 26 11.14 -4.98 -16.39
C ARG A 26 10.40 -6.30 -16.30
N ASP A 27 9.18 -6.26 -15.76
CA ASP A 27 8.26 -7.40 -15.69
C ASP A 27 7.98 -8.01 -17.07
N THR A 28 7.94 -7.19 -18.12
CA THR A 28 7.81 -7.63 -19.52
C THR A 28 9.00 -8.45 -20.02
N ASP A 29 10.17 -8.27 -19.43
CA ASP A 29 11.43 -8.90 -19.85
C ASP A 29 11.71 -10.20 -19.09
N VAL A 30 11.05 -10.40 -17.94
CA VAL A 30 11.23 -11.58 -17.07
C VAL A 30 9.86 -12.10 -16.62
N ALA A 31 9.46 -13.24 -17.16
CA ALA A 31 8.20 -13.87 -16.78
C ALA A 31 8.19 -14.21 -15.29
N GLY A 32 7.14 -13.76 -14.58
CA GLY A 32 6.95 -14.07 -13.17
C GLY A 32 7.69 -13.15 -12.19
N LEU A 33 8.31 -12.07 -12.66
CA LEU A 33 9.04 -11.12 -11.80
C LEU A 33 8.17 -10.62 -10.63
N ASP A 34 6.88 -10.38 -10.87
CA ASP A 34 5.93 -9.94 -9.86
C ASP A 34 5.16 -11.10 -9.18
N THR A 35 5.43 -12.37 -9.53
CA THR A 35 4.62 -13.48 -9.04
C THR A 35 5.19 -14.20 -7.82
N GLU A 36 6.49 -14.24 -7.66
CA GLU A 36 7.17 -14.93 -6.57
C GLU A 36 7.36 -14.01 -5.37
N ALA A 37 7.05 -14.52 -4.17
CA ALA A 37 7.32 -13.80 -2.94
C ALA A 37 8.83 -13.78 -2.68
N MET A 38 9.46 -12.61 -2.78
CA MET A 38 10.90 -12.46 -2.53
C MET A 38 11.26 -12.54 -1.04
N SER A 39 10.28 -12.38 -0.15
CA SER A 39 10.48 -12.41 1.30
C SER A 39 9.16 -12.66 2.04
N THR A 40 9.23 -12.80 3.37
CA THR A 40 8.03 -12.78 4.24
C THR A 40 7.47 -11.37 4.46
N GLY A 41 8.11 -10.32 3.96
CA GLY A 41 7.61 -8.95 4.01
C GLY A 41 6.38 -8.76 3.11
N LEU A 42 5.59 -7.77 3.44
CA LEU A 42 4.43 -7.37 2.65
C LEU A 42 4.89 -6.70 1.35
N ASP A 43 4.40 -7.17 0.22
CA ASP A 43 4.71 -6.61 -1.08
C ASP A 43 3.47 -5.97 -1.74
N LYS A 44 3.69 -5.29 -2.87
CA LYS A 44 2.64 -4.61 -3.64
C LYS A 44 1.49 -5.55 -4.00
N ARG A 45 1.79 -6.76 -4.45
CA ARG A 45 0.80 -7.73 -4.90
C ARG A 45 -0.10 -8.22 -3.76
N ASP A 46 0.47 -8.38 -2.56
CA ASP A 46 -0.29 -8.71 -1.37
C ASP A 46 -1.31 -7.61 -1.04
N LEU A 47 -0.86 -6.34 -1.09
CA LEU A 47 -1.69 -5.18 -0.83
C LEU A 47 -2.83 -5.05 -1.86
N GLU A 48 -2.51 -5.15 -3.15
CA GLU A 48 -3.50 -5.11 -4.23
C GLU A 48 -4.52 -6.25 -4.14
N ARG A 49 -4.10 -7.44 -3.72
CA ARG A 49 -5.00 -8.56 -3.51
C ARG A 49 -5.95 -8.28 -2.35
N MET A 50 -5.43 -7.87 -1.19
CA MET A 50 -6.24 -7.58 -0.01
C MET A 50 -7.20 -6.41 -0.26
N GLU A 51 -6.75 -5.38 -0.98
CA GLU A 51 -7.56 -4.24 -1.39
C GLU A 51 -8.73 -4.71 -2.28
N ARG A 52 -8.45 -5.44 -3.35
CA ARG A 52 -9.46 -5.95 -4.29
C ARG A 52 -10.52 -6.80 -3.58
N GLU A 53 -10.11 -7.67 -2.66
CA GLU A 53 -11.04 -8.48 -1.87
C GLU A 53 -11.92 -7.58 -0.96
N ASN A 54 -11.36 -6.55 -0.33
CA ASN A 54 -12.10 -5.58 0.48
C ASN A 54 -13.07 -4.74 -0.36
N MET A 55 -12.64 -4.27 -1.55
CA MET A 55 -13.48 -3.47 -2.44
C MET A 55 -14.63 -4.30 -3.04
N ASN A 56 -14.39 -5.56 -3.37
CA ASN A 56 -15.45 -6.49 -3.78
C ASN A 56 -16.50 -6.68 -2.67
N ALA A 57 -16.07 -6.81 -1.42
CA ALA A 57 -16.99 -6.89 -0.28
C ALA A 57 -17.78 -5.59 -0.10
N LEU A 58 -17.13 -4.42 -0.24
CA LEU A 58 -17.79 -3.12 -0.15
C LEU A 58 -18.85 -2.93 -1.24
N GLN A 59 -18.53 -3.27 -2.49
CA GLN A 59 -19.47 -3.13 -3.63
C GLN A 59 -20.77 -3.92 -3.43
N ASN A 60 -20.72 -5.01 -2.67
CA ASN A 60 -21.87 -5.84 -2.34
C ASN A 60 -22.53 -5.48 -0.99
N ALA A 61 -22.03 -4.46 -0.31
CA ALA A 61 -22.51 -4.09 1.02
C ALA A 61 -23.78 -3.20 0.96
N PRO A 62 -24.65 -3.27 1.98
CA PRO A 62 -25.84 -2.43 2.06
C PRO A 62 -25.59 -0.93 1.97
N VAL A 63 -24.41 -0.47 2.40
CA VAL A 63 -24.02 0.95 2.35
C VAL A 63 -24.00 1.49 0.92
N VAL A 64 -23.60 0.68 -0.07
CA VAL A 64 -23.63 1.09 -1.48
C VAL A 64 -25.06 1.31 -1.99
N GLN A 65 -26.01 0.49 -1.55
CA GLN A 65 -27.43 0.71 -1.85
C GLN A 65 -27.95 2.00 -1.21
N ARG A 66 -27.51 2.33 0.02
CA ARG A 66 -27.82 3.60 0.66
C ARG A 66 -27.27 4.77 -0.17
N TRP A 67 -26.03 4.71 -0.64
CA TRP A 67 -25.44 5.76 -1.49
C TRP A 67 -26.18 5.96 -2.81
N ALA A 68 -26.68 4.87 -3.40
CA ALA A 68 -27.46 4.95 -4.64
C ALA A 68 -28.84 5.60 -4.43
N GLN A 69 -29.39 5.57 -3.22
CA GLN A 69 -30.64 6.24 -2.84
C GLN A 69 -30.42 7.71 -2.46
N GLU A 70 -29.22 8.07 -2.03
CA GLU A 70 -28.81 9.43 -1.78
C GLU A 70 -28.26 10.06 -3.07
N ASP A 71 -28.46 11.34 -3.31
CA ASP A 71 -27.97 12.02 -4.54
C ASP A 71 -26.45 12.17 -4.50
N LYS A 72 -25.72 11.06 -4.70
CA LYS A 72 -24.24 10.97 -4.73
C LYS A 72 -23.60 11.67 -3.55
N PRO A 73 -23.64 11.10 -2.34
CA PRO A 73 -23.10 11.73 -1.15
C PRO A 73 -21.58 11.94 -1.27
N ALA A 74 -21.06 12.97 -0.59
CA ALA A 74 -19.64 13.25 -0.55
C ALA A 74 -18.92 12.23 0.33
N LEU A 75 -17.84 11.66 -0.17
CA LEU A 75 -17.02 10.65 0.51
C LEU A 75 -15.55 11.04 0.41
N ALA A 76 -14.80 10.85 1.49
CA ALA A 76 -13.34 10.99 1.49
C ALA A 76 -12.68 9.67 1.88
N VAL A 77 -11.57 9.34 1.22
CA VAL A 77 -10.69 8.23 1.62
C VAL A 77 -9.52 8.84 2.39
N ILE A 78 -9.44 8.57 3.69
CA ILE A 78 -8.34 9.11 4.51
C ILE A 78 -7.17 8.13 4.56
N PRO A 79 -5.94 8.61 4.83
CA PRO A 79 -4.76 7.77 4.91
C PRO A 79 -4.97 6.53 5.80
N PHE A 80 -4.50 5.38 5.32
CA PHE A 80 -4.54 4.14 6.09
C PHE A 80 -3.40 4.10 7.10
N ARG A 81 -3.65 3.48 8.24
CA ARG A 81 -2.64 3.29 9.29
C ARG A 81 -1.76 2.10 8.96
N ASN A 82 -0.46 2.31 9.03
CA ASN A 82 0.53 1.24 9.03
C ASN A 82 0.83 0.82 10.47
N GLU A 83 0.31 -0.32 10.89
CA GLU A 83 0.56 -0.94 12.20
C GLU A 83 1.51 -2.17 12.04
N THR A 84 2.26 -2.21 10.95
CA THR A 84 3.32 -3.22 10.70
C THR A 84 4.70 -2.63 10.97
N SER A 85 5.72 -3.48 10.98
CA SER A 85 7.13 -3.05 10.98
C SER A 85 7.68 -2.75 9.58
N GLU A 86 6.85 -2.91 8.54
CA GLU A 86 7.27 -2.74 7.15
C GLU A 86 7.16 -1.28 6.70
N HIS A 87 8.06 -0.86 5.82
CA HIS A 87 8.04 0.48 5.22
C HIS A 87 7.12 0.49 3.98
N ILE A 88 5.80 0.48 4.22
CA ILE A 88 4.77 0.40 3.16
C ILE A 88 3.98 1.69 2.95
N ASP A 89 4.37 2.81 3.54
CA ASP A 89 3.58 4.04 3.50
C ASP A 89 3.30 4.52 2.06
N SER A 90 4.32 4.48 1.18
CA SER A 90 4.13 4.83 -0.25
C SER A 90 3.20 3.85 -0.98
N ALA A 91 3.24 2.57 -0.61
CA ALA A 91 2.34 1.57 -1.19
C ALA A 91 0.91 1.76 -0.69
N LEU A 92 0.71 2.19 0.56
CA LEU A 92 -0.60 2.56 1.09
C LEU A 92 -1.16 3.82 0.41
N ASP A 93 -0.31 4.80 0.08
CA ASP A 93 -0.74 5.98 -0.67
C ASP A 93 -1.22 5.61 -2.09
N ALA A 94 -0.51 4.72 -2.77
CA ALA A 94 -0.94 4.20 -4.07
C ALA A 94 -2.28 3.45 -3.97
N LEU A 95 -2.44 2.62 -2.96
CA LEU A 95 -3.67 1.88 -2.68
C LEU A 95 -4.86 2.81 -2.42
N ILE A 96 -4.67 3.93 -1.72
CA ILE A 96 -5.72 4.95 -1.54
C ILE A 96 -6.19 5.49 -2.90
N SER A 97 -5.25 5.79 -3.81
CA SER A 97 -5.58 6.26 -5.16
C SER A 97 -6.36 5.20 -5.96
N ASP A 98 -6.06 3.92 -5.80
CA ASP A 98 -6.80 2.82 -6.42
C ASP A 98 -8.22 2.69 -5.85
N ILE A 99 -8.38 2.82 -4.53
CA ILE A 99 -9.70 2.86 -3.87
C ILE A 99 -10.51 4.07 -4.36
N GLU A 100 -9.94 5.27 -4.39
CA GLU A 100 -10.60 6.47 -4.90
C GLU A 100 -11.06 6.26 -6.35
N THR A 101 -10.20 5.71 -7.21
CA THR A 101 -10.50 5.40 -8.60
C THR A 101 -11.68 4.43 -8.71
N THR A 102 -11.67 3.37 -7.93
CA THR A 102 -12.75 2.38 -7.89
C THR A 102 -14.09 3.01 -7.47
N LEU A 103 -14.08 3.86 -6.44
CA LEU A 103 -15.28 4.54 -5.94
C LEU A 103 -15.82 5.57 -6.91
N VAL A 104 -14.96 6.35 -7.58
CA VAL A 104 -15.34 7.30 -8.62
C VAL A 104 -15.99 6.58 -9.79
N ASN A 105 -15.37 5.51 -10.27
CA ASN A 105 -15.86 4.74 -11.42
C ASN A 105 -17.17 3.99 -11.12
N ALA A 106 -17.42 3.59 -9.88
CA ALA A 106 -18.70 3.03 -9.44
C ALA A 106 -19.86 4.05 -9.52
N GLY A 107 -19.56 5.35 -9.42
CA GLY A 107 -20.50 6.44 -9.67
C GLY A 107 -21.58 6.66 -8.59
N HIS A 108 -21.51 5.95 -7.45
CA HIS A 108 -22.50 6.07 -6.38
C HIS A 108 -22.20 7.20 -5.39
N VAL A 109 -20.98 7.73 -5.40
CA VAL A 109 -20.49 8.78 -4.49
C VAL A 109 -19.72 9.86 -5.25
N ARG A 110 -19.54 11.02 -4.62
CA ARG A 110 -18.59 12.06 -5.03
C ARG A 110 -17.37 11.96 -4.14
N VAL A 111 -16.26 11.53 -4.70
CA VAL A 111 -15.01 11.39 -3.94
C VAL A 111 -14.33 12.74 -3.79
N ILE A 112 -13.97 13.11 -2.57
CA ILE A 112 -13.18 14.30 -2.24
C ILE A 112 -11.72 13.89 -2.21
N SER A 113 -10.89 14.48 -3.07
CA SER A 113 -9.46 14.20 -3.13
C SER A 113 -8.74 14.72 -1.89
N MET A 114 -8.12 13.82 -1.16
CA MET A 114 -7.28 14.17 -0.02
C MET A 114 -5.89 14.66 -0.43
N GLU A 115 -5.40 14.33 -1.62
CA GLU A 115 -4.15 14.89 -2.17
C GLU A 115 -4.18 16.41 -2.28
N GLN A 116 -5.37 16.98 -2.49
CA GLN A 116 -5.56 18.45 -2.53
C GLN A 116 -5.57 19.09 -1.14
N GLN A 117 -5.43 18.29 -0.07
CA GLN A 117 -5.49 18.74 1.31
C GLN A 117 -4.24 18.30 2.13
N PRO A 118 -3.02 18.64 1.69
CA PRO A 118 -1.79 18.07 2.24
C PRO A 118 -1.60 18.40 3.73
N LYS A 119 -2.05 19.57 4.19
CA LYS A 119 -1.96 19.94 5.61
C LYS A 119 -2.84 19.07 6.50
N LEU A 120 -4.04 18.72 6.03
CA LEU A 120 -4.94 17.84 6.78
C LEU A 120 -4.42 16.40 6.78
N VAL A 121 -3.91 15.92 5.66
CA VAL A 121 -3.28 14.59 5.57
C VAL A 121 -2.10 14.48 6.54
N GLU A 122 -1.25 15.50 6.60
CA GLU A 122 -0.13 15.53 7.54
C GLU A 122 -0.58 15.54 9.01
N GLU A 123 -1.66 16.26 9.33
CA GLU A 123 -2.26 16.27 10.66
C GLU A 123 -2.82 14.90 11.04
N ILE A 124 -3.57 14.25 10.15
CA ILE A 124 -4.09 12.91 10.33
C ILE A 124 -2.96 11.92 10.62
N ARG A 125 -1.90 11.94 9.82
CA ARG A 125 -0.73 11.05 10.00
C ARG A 125 -0.03 11.27 11.34
N ARG A 126 0.10 12.51 11.78
CA ARG A 126 0.66 12.81 13.11
C ARG A 126 -0.18 12.23 14.24
N GLN A 127 -1.49 12.27 14.11
CA GLN A 127 -2.42 11.74 15.13
C GLN A 127 -2.46 10.21 15.14
N TYR A 128 -2.09 9.53 14.08
CA TYR A 128 -2.00 8.06 14.03
C TYR A 128 -0.91 7.46 14.93
N ALA A 129 -0.01 8.26 15.48
CA ALA A 129 0.94 7.80 16.50
C ALA A 129 0.26 7.41 17.83
N GLY A 130 -1.03 7.77 18.02
CA GLY A 130 -1.88 7.40 19.15
C GLY A 130 -2.83 6.25 18.88
N ALA A 131 -3.70 5.95 19.85
CA ALA A 131 -4.79 4.97 19.69
C ALA A 131 -5.80 5.46 18.63
N PHE A 132 -6.36 4.51 17.86
CA PHE A 132 -7.43 4.82 16.92
C PHE A 132 -8.68 5.33 17.66
N ASP A 133 -9.12 6.54 17.31
CA ASP A 133 -10.32 7.16 17.85
C ASP A 133 -11.31 7.46 16.72
N PRO A 134 -12.46 6.74 16.65
CA PRO A 134 -13.48 6.99 15.62
C PRO A 134 -14.04 8.42 15.65
N SER A 135 -14.05 9.08 16.81
CA SER A 135 -14.55 10.45 16.93
C SER A 135 -13.67 11.46 16.20
N GLN A 136 -12.35 11.24 16.19
CA GLN A 136 -11.41 12.05 15.42
C GLN A 136 -11.63 11.87 13.91
N THR A 137 -11.88 10.64 13.49
CA THR A 137 -12.20 10.35 12.07
C THR A 137 -13.42 11.12 11.60
N ALA A 138 -14.47 11.21 12.44
CA ALA A 138 -15.65 12.01 12.16
C ALA A 138 -15.34 13.52 12.07
N GLN A 139 -14.42 14.03 12.91
CA GLN A 139 -13.99 15.43 12.85
C GLN A 139 -13.27 15.76 11.53
N TRP A 140 -12.39 14.88 11.06
CA TRP A 140 -11.72 15.06 9.77
C TRP A 140 -12.70 15.08 8.61
N GLY A 141 -13.71 14.19 8.64
CA GLY A 141 -14.76 14.18 7.64
C GLY A 141 -15.53 15.49 7.58
N LYS A 142 -15.88 16.07 8.74
CA LYS A 142 -16.53 17.39 8.81
C LYS A 142 -15.66 18.49 8.23
N GLN A 143 -14.34 18.47 8.50
CA GLN A 143 -13.41 19.47 7.97
C GLN A 143 -13.31 19.45 6.45
N VAL A 144 -13.38 18.28 5.81
CA VAL A 144 -13.36 18.16 4.34
C VAL A 144 -14.74 18.24 3.71
N GLY A 145 -15.82 18.32 4.49
CA GLY A 145 -17.19 18.34 3.98
C GLY A 145 -17.66 16.98 3.45
N ALA A 146 -17.07 15.89 3.90
CA ALA A 146 -17.50 14.54 3.58
C ALA A 146 -18.65 14.11 4.47
N LYS A 147 -19.63 13.40 3.89
CA LYS A 147 -20.67 12.70 4.65
C LYS A 147 -20.20 11.34 5.11
N TYR A 148 -19.38 10.68 4.30
CA TYR A 148 -18.80 9.37 4.59
C TYR A 148 -17.29 9.40 4.51
N ILE A 149 -16.65 8.59 5.34
CA ILE A 149 -15.21 8.36 5.31
C ILE A 149 -14.94 6.88 5.09
N VAL A 150 -14.05 6.59 4.15
CA VAL A 150 -13.34 5.31 4.08
C VAL A 150 -12.03 5.44 4.83
N THR A 151 -11.78 4.53 5.75
CA THR A 151 -10.54 4.44 6.52
C THR A 151 -10.11 3.00 6.67
N GLY A 152 -8.86 2.77 7.03
CA GLY A 152 -8.37 1.42 7.23
C GLY A 152 -7.02 1.35 7.93
N LYS A 153 -6.58 0.13 8.13
CA LYS A 153 -5.26 -0.17 8.67
C LYS A 153 -4.72 -1.48 8.13
N VAL A 154 -3.38 -1.56 8.09
CA VAL A 154 -2.65 -2.79 7.84
C VAL A 154 -1.86 -3.14 9.09
N TYR A 155 -1.97 -4.38 9.54
CA TYR A 155 -1.23 -4.91 10.69
C TYR A 155 -0.82 -6.36 10.45
N ASN A 156 0.09 -6.89 11.27
CA ASN A 156 0.55 -8.25 11.12
C ASN A 156 0.66 -9.00 12.46
N THR A 157 0.67 -10.33 12.36
CA THR A 157 1.10 -11.25 13.41
C THR A 157 2.28 -12.07 12.90
N ASP A 158 3.30 -12.25 13.74
CA ASP A 158 4.52 -13.03 13.42
C ASP A 158 4.60 -14.22 14.40
N GLU A 159 4.57 -15.42 13.84
CA GLU A 159 4.68 -16.66 14.58
C GLU A 159 5.96 -17.38 14.18
N ARG A 160 6.74 -17.84 15.17
CA ARG A 160 7.99 -18.58 14.96
C ARG A 160 7.98 -19.87 15.76
N GLN A 161 8.23 -20.99 15.09
CA GLN A 161 8.34 -22.29 15.74
C GLN A 161 9.36 -23.17 14.99
N SER A 162 10.33 -23.72 15.71
CA SER A 162 11.23 -24.82 15.24
C SER A 162 11.88 -24.59 13.86
N GLY A 163 12.31 -23.34 13.57
CA GLY A 163 12.95 -23.00 12.29
C GLY A 163 11.99 -22.52 11.20
N GLU A 164 10.69 -22.63 11.44
CA GLU A 164 9.67 -22.05 10.56
C GLU A 164 9.26 -20.67 11.04
N ARG A 165 9.05 -19.76 10.11
CA ARG A 165 8.50 -18.44 10.36
C ARG A 165 7.25 -18.25 9.53
N ARG A 166 6.14 -17.89 10.18
CA ARG A 166 4.88 -17.53 9.53
C ARG A 166 4.52 -16.09 9.88
N VAL A 167 4.33 -15.26 8.86
CA VAL A 167 3.81 -13.90 9.02
C VAL A 167 2.46 -13.82 8.35
N GLN A 168 1.46 -13.35 9.07
CA GLN A 168 0.12 -13.11 8.54
C GLN A 168 -0.15 -11.60 8.58
N TYR A 169 -0.44 -11.02 7.43
CA TYR A 169 -0.81 -9.63 7.26
C TYR A 169 -2.31 -9.51 7.11
N PHE A 170 -2.86 -8.46 7.67
CA PHE A 170 -4.28 -8.15 7.63
C PHE A 170 -4.48 -6.73 7.11
N MET A 171 -5.44 -6.56 6.21
CA MET A 171 -5.96 -5.26 5.82
C MET A 171 -7.39 -5.14 6.27
N PHE A 172 -7.66 -4.10 7.05
CA PHE A 172 -8.97 -3.80 7.60
C PHE A 172 -9.45 -2.49 7.00
N ILE A 173 -10.68 -2.47 6.47
CA ILE A 173 -11.32 -1.30 5.87
C ILE A 173 -12.66 -1.07 6.53
N GLN A 174 -12.99 0.20 6.78
CA GLN A 174 -14.27 0.65 7.32
C GLN A 174 -14.84 1.81 6.51
N VAL A 175 -16.18 1.88 6.46
CA VAL A 175 -16.94 3.06 6.04
C VAL A 175 -17.68 3.60 7.26
N ILE A 176 -17.47 4.88 7.54
CA ILE A 176 -18.01 5.57 8.71
C ILE A 176 -18.89 6.73 8.24
N ASP A 177 -20.09 6.84 8.83
CA ASP A 177 -20.92 8.03 8.72
C ASP A 177 -20.34 9.15 9.60
N VAL A 178 -20.06 10.30 9.00
CA VAL A 178 -19.37 11.42 9.68
C VAL A 178 -20.28 12.10 10.70
N GLU A 179 -21.58 12.09 10.49
CA GLU A 179 -22.54 12.75 11.37
C GLU A 179 -22.80 11.93 12.63
N THR A 180 -23.03 10.62 12.45
CA THR A 180 -23.41 9.72 13.55
C THR A 180 -22.22 8.99 14.18
N GLY A 181 -21.11 8.84 13.46
CA GLY A 181 -19.99 8.01 13.85
C GLY A 181 -20.25 6.51 13.67
N GLU A 182 -21.36 6.13 13.05
CA GLU A 182 -21.71 4.72 12.82
C GLU A 182 -20.79 4.10 11.79
N ILE A 183 -20.37 2.86 12.04
CA ILE A 183 -19.67 2.02 11.08
C ILE A 183 -20.73 1.34 10.21
N LEU A 184 -20.82 1.77 8.95
CA LEU A 184 -21.79 1.26 7.99
C LEU A 184 -21.29 0.05 7.21
N PHE A 185 -20.00 -0.12 7.15
CA PHE A 185 -19.31 -1.24 6.56
C PHE A 185 -17.98 -1.47 7.24
N GLN A 186 -17.63 -2.72 7.41
CA GLN A 186 -16.25 -3.11 7.74
C GLN A 186 -15.95 -4.48 7.16
N ASN A 187 -14.72 -4.66 6.69
CA ASN A 187 -14.23 -5.95 6.24
C ASN A 187 -12.74 -6.10 6.58
N LYS A 188 -12.31 -7.35 6.67
CA LYS A 188 -10.93 -7.72 6.95
C LYS A 188 -10.49 -8.83 6.00
N THR A 189 -9.41 -8.58 5.28
CA THR A 189 -8.74 -9.56 4.42
C THR A 189 -7.37 -9.90 4.98
N SER A 190 -6.80 -11.01 4.53
CA SER A 190 -5.49 -11.44 5.00
C SER A 190 -4.67 -12.15 3.94
N VAL A 191 -3.36 -12.07 4.08
CA VAL A 191 -2.39 -12.87 3.33
C VAL A 191 -1.39 -13.48 4.31
N THR A 192 -1.01 -14.74 4.07
CA THR A 192 -0.04 -15.45 4.91
C THR A 192 1.20 -15.77 4.08
N LYS A 193 2.37 -15.47 4.60
CA LYS A 193 3.67 -15.84 4.05
C LYS A 193 4.44 -16.68 5.06
N ALA A 194 5.17 -17.68 4.59
CA ALA A 194 5.99 -18.55 5.44
C ALA A 194 7.36 -18.79 4.81
N ILE A 195 8.35 -19.00 5.67
CA ILE A 195 9.63 -19.63 5.33
C ILE A 195 9.56 -21.03 5.94
N MET A 196 9.68 -22.03 5.08
CA MET A 196 9.67 -23.44 5.44
C MET A 196 11.04 -24.03 5.17
#